data_ec2ff358da6bed9532547f940d72637c
#
_entry.id   ec2ff358da6bed9532547f940d72637c
#
_cell.length_a   1.000
_cell.length_b   1.000
_cell.length_c   1.000
_cell.angle_alpha   90.00
_cell.angle_beta   90.00
_cell.angle_gamma   90.00
#
_symmetry.space_group_name_H-M   'P 1'
#
loop_
_entity.id
_entity.type
_entity.pdbx_description
1 polymer ?
#
loop_
_entity_poly.entity_id
_entity_poly.type
_entity_poly.pdbx_seq_one_letter_code
_entity_poly.pdbx_strand_id
1 'polypeptide(L)'
;MRATAIALVAALLSVHLWADARGARALRAAGKLGASAAFVAVALARGVEGALGHGILTGLVLSVVGDALLLSSRRAAFLAGLGTFLLAHVAYALAFAGVARPSAVVALAVAAITLAVLRWLWPRLGAMRTPVVLYCAVITAMLWLALGVDRPEIRAGAALFYASDLLVARDRFVRPGLANRVVGLPLYYAAQLLLALAVR
;
A
#
# COMPACT_ATOMS: atom_id res chain seq x y z
N MET A 1 -8.30 6.72 20.90
CA MET A 1 -7.13 6.60 20.02
C MET A 1 -7.45 6.03 18.64
N ARG A 2 -8.06 4.82 18.48
CA ARG A 2 -8.37 4.26 17.14
C ARG A 2 -9.36 5.14 16.36
N ALA A 3 -10.47 5.54 16.94
CA ALA A 3 -11.47 6.39 16.27
C ALA A 3 -10.91 7.76 15.86
N THR A 4 -10.12 8.38 16.72
CA THR A 4 -9.48 9.68 16.44
C THR A 4 -8.49 9.59 15.28
N ALA A 5 -7.68 8.52 15.22
CA ALA A 5 -6.74 8.29 14.13
C ALA A 5 -7.47 8.08 12.79
N ILE A 6 -8.53 7.27 12.79
CA ILE A 6 -9.36 7.03 11.60
C ILE A 6 -9.98 8.35 11.12
N ALA A 7 -10.57 9.14 12.04
CA ALA A 7 -11.19 10.43 11.69
C ALA A 7 -10.16 11.41 11.11
N LEU A 8 -8.95 11.50 11.70
CA LEU A 8 -7.88 12.35 11.21
C LEU A 8 -7.43 11.95 9.80
N VAL A 9 -7.15 10.67 9.58
CA VAL A 9 -6.73 10.17 8.26
C VAL A 9 -7.84 10.39 7.23
N ALA A 10 -9.10 10.13 7.58
CA ALA A 10 -10.23 10.37 6.69
C ALA A 10 -10.38 11.86 6.33
N ALA A 11 -10.21 12.77 7.29
CA ALA A 11 -10.26 14.21 7.04
C ALA A 11 -9.13 14.66 6.12
N LEU A 12 -7.88 14.23 6.39
CA LEU A 12 -6.71 14.57 5.57
C LEU A 12 -6.81 13.99 4.15
N LEU A 13 -7.35 12.78 4.02
CA LEU A 13 -7.62 12.16 2.73
C LEU A 13 -8.70 12.91 1.95
N SER A 14 -9.76 13.36 2.62
CA SER A 14 -10.81 14.18 2.01
C SER A 14 -10.25 15.49 1.49
N VAL A 15 -9.38 16.16 2.27
CA VAL A 15 -8.65 17.35 1.85
C VAL A 15 -7.78 17.06 0.62
N HIS A 16 -7.05 15.93 0.63
CA HIS A 16 -6.22 15.52 -0.50
C HIS A 16 -7.05 15.32 -1.79
N LEU A 17 -8.15 14.56 -1.72
CA LEU A 17 -9.00 14.26 -2.88
C LEU A 17 -9.70 15.52 -3.41
N TRP A 18 -10.18 16.38 -2.52
CA TRP A 18 -10.78 17.66 -2.88
C TRP A 18 -9.76 18.58 -3.56
N ALA A 19 -8.54 18.69 -3.00
CA ALA A 19 -7.44 19.48 -3.55
C ALA A 19 -6.96 18.95 -4.91
N ASP A 20 -6.91 17.62 -5.08
CA ASP A 20 -6.55 16.97 -6.35
C ASP A 20 -7.58 17.32 -7.44
N ALA A 21 -8.88 17.27 -7.13
CA ALA A 21 -9.95 17.66 -8.04
C ALA A 21 -9.92 19.15 -8.41
N ARG A 22 -9.37 20.02 -7.55
CA ARG A 22 -9.23 21.48 -7.76
C ARG A 22 -7.89 21.91 -8.32
N GLY A 23 -6.92 21.00 -8.48
CA GLY A 23 -5.56 21.33 -8.91
C GLY A 23 -4.73 22.10 -7.86
N ALA A 24 -5.17 22.12 -6.60
CA ALA A 24 -4.52 22.83 -5.47
C ALA A 24 -3.30 22.04 -4.95
N ARG A 25 -2.15 22.16 -5.64
CA ARG A 25 -0.96 21.31 -5.45
C ARG A 25 -0.44 21.26 -4.02
N ALA A 26 -0.31 22.41 -3.35
CA ALA A 26 0.21 22.48 -1.98
C ALA A 26 -0.73 21.76 -0.99
N LEU A 27 -2.03 21.99 -1.09
CA LEU A 27 -3.03 21.37 -0.23
C LEU A 27 -3.17 19.86 -0.49
N ARG A 28 -3.05 19.45 -1.77
CA ARG A 28 -2.97 18.03 -2.16
C ARG A 28 -1.77 17.34 -1.50
N ALA A 29 -0.60 17.97 -1.53
CA ALA A 29 0.60 17.43 -0.90
C ALA A 29 0.45 17.37 0.62
N ALA A 30 -0.03 18.44 1.27
CA ALA A 30 -0.24 18.50 2.71
C ALA A 30 -1.23 17.43 3.18
N GLY A 31 -2.36 17.26 2.50
CA GLY A 31 -3.34 16.23 2.82
C GLY A 31 -2.77 14.81 2.71
N LYS A 32 -2.04 14.54 1.63
CA LYS A 32 -1.44 13.21 1.41
C LYS A 32 -0.36 12.90 2.47
N LEU A 33 0.62 13.77 2.61
CA LEU A 33 1.73 13.56 3.55
C LEU A 33 1.27 13.59 5.01
N GLY A 34 0.29 14.43 5.35
CA GLY A 34 -0.32 14.44 6.66
C GLY A 34 -1.00 13.11 7.00
N ALA A 35 -1.78 12.55 6.06
CA ALA A 35 -2.41 11.25 6.23
C ALA A 35 -1.36 10.13 6.36
N SER A 36 -0.27 10.20 5.59
CA SER A 36 0.81 9.22 5.66
C SER A 36 1.61 9.35 6.96
N ALA A 37 1.89 10.55 7.44
CA ALA A 37 2.50 10.75 8.76
C ALA A 37 1.61 10.24 9.90
N ALA A 38 0.28 10.37 9.76
CA ALA A 38 -0.66 9.94 10.78
C ALA A 38 -0.63 8.42 11.01
N PHE A 39 -0.53 7.56 9.97
CA PHE A 39 -0.44 6.13 10.21
C PHE A 39 0.90 5.71 10.84
N VAL A 40 2.02 6.41 10.55
CA VAL A 40 3.29 6.19 11.25
C VAL A 40 3.18 6.62 12.71
N ALA A 41 2.57 7.79 12.98
CA ALA A 41 2.35 8.25 14.35
C ALA A 41 1.49 7.27 15.16
N VAL A 42 0.48 6.64 14.54
CA VAL A 42 -0.33 5.58 15.17
C VAL A 42 0.54 4.39 15.53
N ALA A 43 1.42 3.92 14.64
CA ALA A 43 2.33 2.81 14.91
C ALA A 43 3.26 3.12 16.09
N LEU A 44 3.88 4.30 16.11
CA LEU A 44 4.77 4.74 17.18
C LEU A 44 4.03 4.87 18.52
N ALA A 45 2.82 5.45 18.52
CA ALA A 45 2.01 5.61 19.73
C ALA A 45 1.50 4.27 20.29
N ARG A 46 1.46 3.22 19.48
CA ARG A 46 1.11 1.86 19.93
C ARG A 46 2.26 1.19 20.70
N GLY A 47 3.48 1.66 20.52
CA GLY A 47 4.69 0.99 20.98
C GLY A 47 5.08 -0.15 20.03
N VAL A 48 6.20 0.04 19.35
CA VAL A 48 6.71 -0.92 18.35
C VAL A 48 7.54 -1.98 19.06
N GLU A 49 7.15 -3.25 18.93
CA GLU A 49 7.80 -4.36 19.63
C GLU A 49 8.21 -5.49 18.66
N GLY A 50 9.32 -6.14 18.96
CA GLY A 50 9.82 -7.29 18.24
C GLY A 50 10.13 -7.08 16.76
N ALA A 51 10.53 -8.14 16.09
CA ALA A 51 10.88 -8.09 14.67
C ALA A 51 9.67 -7.78 13.77
N LEU A 52 8.50 -8.29 14.14
CA LEU A 52 7.24 -8.02 13.43
C LEU A 52 6.90 -6.54 13.44
N GLY A 53 6.89 -5.90 14.62
CA GLY A 53 6.56 -4.49 14.75
C GLY A 53 7.54 -3.58 14.03
N HIS A 54 8.85 -3.82 14.18
CA HIS A 54 9.89 -3.05 13.47
C HIS A 54 9.82 -3.22 11.94
N GLY A 55 9.55 -4.43 11.46
CA GLY A 55 9.37 -4.67 10.02
C GLY A 55 8.13 -3.97 9.46
N ILE A 56 7.01 -3.98 10.20
CA ILE A 56 5.82 -3.23 9.83
C ILE A 56 6.12 -1.73 9.82
N LEU A 57 6.76 -1.17 10.86
CA LEU A 57 7.12 0.25 10.91
C LEU A 57 8.02 0.64 9.73
N THR A 58 9.00 -0.20 9.39
CA THR A 58 9.86 0.02 8.20
C THR A 58 9.03 0.13 6.93
N GLY A 59 8.08 -0.77 6.71
CA GLY A 59 7.17 -0.73 5.57
C GLY A 59 6.30 0.54 5.55
N LEU A 60 5.78 0.96 6.72
CA LEU A 60 5.01 2.21 6.85
C LEU A 60 5.86 3.44 6.48
N VAL A 61 7.10 3.54 6.98
CA VAL A 61 8.01 4.66 6.68
C VAL A 61 8.38 4.69 5.19
N LEU A 62 8.70 3.54 4.60
CA LEU A 62 8.94 3.44 3.16
C LEU A 62 7.71 3.87 2.36
N SER A 63 6.51 3.53 2.81
CA SER A 63 5.27 3.95 2.17
C SER A 63 5.08 5.48 2.19
N VAL A 64 5.46 6.16 3.29
CA VAL A 64 5.47 7.65 3.35
C VAL A 64 6.40 8.23 2.28
N VAL A 65 7.60 7.66 2.11
CA VAL A 65 8.54 8.10 1.08
C VAL A 65 7.96 7.88 -0.32
N GLY A 66 7.35 6.72 -0.56
CA GLY A 66 6.64 6.42 -1.80
C GLY A 66 5.52 7.43 -2.09
N ASP A 67 4.73 7.76 -1.08
CA ASP A 67 3.67 8.76 -1.19
C ASP A 67 4.19 10.15 -1.57
N ALA A 68 5.30 10.57 -0.99
CA ALA A 68 5.97 11.82 -1.33
C ALA A 68 6.46 11.84 -2.79
N LEU A 69 7.08 10.76 -3.23
CA LEU A 69 7.58 10.62 -4.61
C LEU A 69 6.45 10.63 -5.64
N LEU A 70 5.32 9.98 -5.33
CA LEU A 70 4.15 9.93 -6.22
C LEU A 70 3.37 11.26 -6.30
N LEU A 71 3.71 12.28 -5.52
CA LEU A 71 3.18 13.64 -5.70
C LEU A 71 3.72 14.32 -6.96
N SER A 72 4.89 13.89 -7.44
CA SER A 72 5.51 14.41 -8.65
C SER A 72 4.97 13.70 -9.90
N SER A 73 4.75 14.47 -10.96
CA SER A 73 4.37 13.93 -12.29
C SER A 73 5.56 13.41 -13.10
N ARG A 74 6.80 13.57 -12.60
CA ARG A 74 8.01 13.15 -13.31
C ARG A 74 8.11 11.62 -13.36
N ARG A 75 8.48 11.07 -14.53
CA ARG A 75 8.66 9.62 -14.73
C ARG A 75 9.66 9.01 -13.73
N ALA A 76 10.78 9.70 -13.50
CA ALA A 76 11.79 9.24 -12.53
C ALA A 76 11.22 9.15 -11.10
N ALA A 77 10.44 10.14 -10.65
CA ALA A 77 9.80 10.12 -9.35
C ALA A 77 8.76 9.00 -9.24
N PHE A 78 7.99 8.74 -10.29
CA PHE A 78 7.07 7.61 -10.34
C PHE A 78 7.81 6.26 -10.18
N LEU A 79 8.91 6.05 -10.92
CA LEU A 79 9.70 4.83 -10.82
C LEU A 79 10.34 4.67 -9.43
N ALA A 80 10.87 5.76 -8.87
CA ALA A 80 11.40 5.76 -7.50
C ALA A 80 10.31 5.45 -6.47
N GLY A 81 9.12 6.03 -6.62
CA GLY A 81 7.96 5.74 -5.77
C GLY A 81 7.53 4.28 -5.86
N LEU A 82 7.45 3.73 -7.07
CA LEU A 82 7.16 2.31 -7.29
C LEU A 82 8.21 1.42 -6.62
N GLY A 83 9.50 1.75 -6.75
CA GLY A 83 10.59 1.04 -6.09
C GLY A 83 10.51 1.12 -4.57
N THR A 84 10.14 2.27 -4.02
CA THR A 84 9.99 2.46 -2.58
C THR A 84 8.81 1.65 -2.03
N PHE A 85 7.67 1.61 -2.74
CA PHE A 85 6.56 0.74 -2.37
C PHE A 85 6.91 -0.74 -2.51
N LEU A 86 7.69 -1.12 -3.52
CA LEU A 86 8.23 -2.48 -3.63
C LEU A 86 9.03 -2.87 -2.38
N LEU A 87 9.92 -1.98 -1.92
CA LEU A 87 10.69 -2.19 -0.68
C LEU A 87 9.80 -2.23 0.57
N ALA A 88 8.73 -1.44 0.62
CA ALA A 88 7.75 -1.51 1.68
C ALA A 88 7.07 -2.90 1.73
N HIS A 89 6.66 -3.44 0.59
CA HIS A 89 6.09 -4.79 0.52
C HIS A 89 7.10 -5.87 0.90
N VAL A 90 8.38 -5.72 0.55
CA VAL A 90 9.46 -6.62 1.01
C VAL A 90 9.57 -6.56 2.54
N ALA A 91 9.59 -5.37 3.14
CA ALA A 91 9.67 -5.21 4.59
C ALA A 91 8.47 -5.87 5.30
N TYR A 92 7.25 -5.68 4.79
CA TYR A 92 6.06 -6.36 5.31
C TYR A 92 6.15 -7.88 5.14
N ALA A 93 6.56 -8.37 3.97
CA ALA A 93 6.69 -9.80 3.70
C ALA A 93 7.69 -10.46 4.68
N LEU A 94 8.85 -9.83 4.89
CA LEU A 94 9.86 -10.32 5.83
C LEU A 94 9.34 -10.29 7.28
N ALA A 95 8.62 -9.25 7.69
CA ALA A 95 8.00 -9.17 9.00
C ALA A 95 6.98 -10.31 9.22
N PHE A 96 6.15 -10.57 8.21
CA PHE A 96 5.13 -11.63 8.31
C PHE A 96 5.73 -13.03 8.25
N ALA A 97 6.80 -13.25 7.49
CA ALA A 97 7.44 -14.57 7.35
C ALA A 97 7.86 -15.18 8.70
N GLY A 98 8.26 -14.33 9.67
CA GLY A 98 8.68 -14.79 11.01
C GLY A 98 7.54 -15.33 11.87
N VAL A 99 6.27 -15.05 11.54
CA VAL A 99 5.09 -15.41 12.35
C VAL A 99 3.98 -16.10 11.54
N ALA A 100 4.12 -16.18 10.24
CA ALA A 100 3.13 -16.76 9.35
C ALA A 100 3.13 -18.29 9.41
N ARG A 101 1.94 -18.87 9.22
CA ARG A 101 1.74 -20.30 8.91
C ARG A 101 1.13 -20.39 7.51
N PRO A 102 1.96 -20.25 6.46
CA PRO A 102 1.47 -20.10 5.11
C PRO A 102 0.88 -21.41 4.55
N SER A 103 -0.24 -21.31 3.86
CA SER A 103 -0.91 -22.43 3.19
C SER A 103 -0.57 -22.49 1.71
N ALA A 104 -0.23 -23.66 1.19
CA ALA A 104 0.00 -23.87 -0.24
C ALA A 104 -1.26 -23.61 -1.08
N VAL A 105 -2.45 -23.94 -0.57
CA VAL A 105 -3.71 -23.65 -1.25
C VAL A 105 -3.92 -22.15 -1.40
N VAL A 106 -3.65 -21.39 -0.34
CA VAL A 106 -3.72 -19.91 -0.39
C VAL A 106 -2.67 -19.35 -1.36
N ALA A 107 -1.45 -19.90 -1.37
CA ALA A 107 -0.41 -19.50 -2.34
C ALA A 107 -0.90 -19.66 -3.78
N LEU A 108 -1.47 -20.82 -4.11
CA LEU A 108 -2.00 -21.09 -5.44
C LEU A 108 -3.15 -20.14 -5.81
N ALA A 109 -4.06 -19.87 -4.87
CA ALA A 109 -5.18 -18.97 -5.11
C ALA A 109 -4.71 -17.53 -5.38
N VAL A 110 -3.80 -16.99 -4.53
CA VAL A 110 -3.25 -15.63 -4.71
C VAL A 110 -2.42 -15.54 -5.98
N ALA A 111 -1.60 -16.57 -6.28
CA ALA A 111 -0.83 -16.63 -7.52
C ALA A 111 -1.74 -16.63 -8.76
N ALA A 112 -2.83 -17.41 -8.74
CA ALA A 112 -3.79 -17.45 -9.85
C ALA A 112 -4.44 -16.08 -10.09
N ILE A 113 -4.84 -15.37 -9.02
CA ILE A 113 -5.37 -14.00 -9.10
C ILE A 113 -4.32 -13.07 -9.72
N THR A 114 -3.07 -13.14 -9.25
CA THR A 114 -1.98 -12.30 -9.76
C THR A 114 -1.68 -12.57 -11.23
N LEU A 115 -1.69 -13.84 -11.65
CA LEU A 115 -1.50 -14.20 -13.05
C LEU A 115 -2.64 -13.67 -13.93
N ALA A 116 -3.90 -13.72 -13.46
CA ALA A 116 -5.03 -13.12 -14.15
C ALA A 116 -4.86 -11.61 -14.31
N VAL A 117 -4.41 -10.91 -13.25
CA VAL A 117 -4.11 -9.47 -13.28
C VAL A 117 -2.97 -9.17 -14.26
N LEU A 118 -1.87 -9.93 -14.21
CA LEU A 118 -0.75 -9.75 -15.14
C LEU A 118 -1.18 -9.97 -16.58
N ARG A 119 -1.98 -11.02 -16.86
CA ARG A 119 -2.54 -11.27 -18.19
C ARG A 119 -3.39 -10.10 -18.68
N TRP A 120 -4.21 -9.54 -17.81
CA TRP A 120 -5.03 -8.37 -18.12
C TRP A 120 -4.20 -7.11 -18.41
N LEU A 121 -3.13 -6.87 -17.65
CA LEU A 121 -2.25 -5.72 -17.81
C LEU A 121 -1.27 -5.87 -18.97
N TRP A 122 -0.87 -7.10 -19.32
CA TRP A 122 0.24 -7.42 -20.20
C TRP A 122 0.30 -6.64 -21.53
N PRO A 123 -0.82 -6.49 -22.28
CA PRO A 123 -0.82 -5.74 -23.54
C PRO A 123 -0.50 -4.25 -23.39
N ARG A 124 -0.59 -3.71 -22.16
CA ARG A 124 -0.49 -2.28 -21.86
C ARG A 124 0.82 -1.89 -21.17
N LEU A 125 1.62 -2.86 -20.76
CA LEU A 125 2.81 -2.60 -19.93
C LEU A 125 4.00 -2.08 -20.74
N GLY A 126 4.17 -2.46 -22.00
CA GLY A 126 5.32 -2.04 -22.81
C GLY A 126 6.66 -2.30 -22.09
N ALA A 127 7.46 -1.25 -21.95
CA ALA A 127 8.75 -1.31 -21.24
C ALA A 127 8.63 -1.50 -19.72
N MET A 128 7.41 -1.42 -19.15
CA MET A 128 7.17 -1.62 -17.71
C MET A 128 6.91 -3.09 -17.33
N ARG A 129 7.01 -4.03 -18.26
CA ARG A 129 6.75 -5.46 -17.99
C ARG A 129 7.59 -5.98 -16.82
N THR A 130 8.90 -5.85 -16.89
CA THR A 130 9.80 -6.35 -15.83
C THR A 130 9.55 -5.70 -14.48
N PRO A 131 9.50 -4.35 -14.35
CA PRO A 131 9.15 -3.72 -13.07
C PRO A 131 7.81 -4.18 -12.50
N VAL A 132 6.77 -4.31 -13.33
CA VAL A 132 5.45 -4.71 -12.86
C VAL A 132 5.40 -6.19 -12.47
N VAL A 133 6.07 -7.08 -13.19
CA VAL A 133 6.16 -8.50 -12.81
C VAL A 133 6.86 -8.66 -11.46
N LEU A 134 7.98 -7.97 -11.25
CA LEU A 134 8.68 -7.99 -9.96
C LEU A 134 7.81 -7.45 -8.83
N TYR A 135 7.11 -6.35 -9.08
CA TYR A 135 6.18 -5.78 -8.10
C TYR A 135 5.05 -6.75 -7.76
N CYS A 136 4.42 -7.35 -8.77
CA CYS A 136 3.38 -8.35 -8.59
C CYS A 136 3.87 -9.57 -7.82
N ALA A 137 5.08 -10.06 -8.06
CA ALA A 137 5.65 -11.19 -7.34
C ALA A 137 5.81 -10.86 -5.84
N VAL A 138 6.34 -9.69 -5.51
CA VAL A 138 6.58 -9.28 -4.12
C VAL A 138 5.28 -9.03 -3.36
N ILE A 139 4.31 -8.30 -3.96
CA ILE A 139 3.03 -8.06 -3.30
C ILE A 139 2.22 -9.35 -3.12
N THR A 140 2.34 -10.30 -4.05
CA THR A 140 1.74 -11.64 -3.95
C THR A 140 2.33 -12.41 -2.77
N ALA A 141 3.66 -12.41 -2.64
CA ALA A 141 4.35 -13.04 -1.51
C ALA A 141 3.95 -12.40 -0.18
N MET A 142 3.90 -11.06 -0.12
CA MET A 142 3.45 -10.34 1.07
C MET A 142 2.01 -10.73 1.46
N LEU A 143 1.07 -10.75 0.50
CA LEU A 143 -0.31 -11.11 0.76
C LEU A 143 -0.44 -12.56 1.21
N TRP A 144 0.24 -13.48 0.55
CA TRP A 144 0.26 -14.90 0.93
C TRP A 144 0.74 -15.12 2.36
N LEU A 145 1.85 -14.50 2.74
CA LEU A 145 2.40 -14.56 4.09
C LEU A 145 1.44 -13.92 5.10
N ALA A 146 0.91 -12.74 4.80
CA ALA A 146 -0.04 -12.04 5.67
C ALA A 146 -1.29 -12.89 5.97
N LEU A 147 -1.82 -13.60 4.98
CA LEU A 147 -2.98 -14.49 5.15
C LEU A 147 -2.67 -15.68 6.06
N GLY A 148 -1.40 -16.06 6.20
CA GLY A 148 -0.93 -17.07 7.15
C GLY A 148 -0.72 -16.57 8.59
N VAL A 149 -0.78 -15.25 8.83
CA VAL A 149 -0.62 -14.68 10.17
C VAL A 149 -1.95 -14.72 10.93
N ASP A 150 -1.95 -15.15 12.19
CA ASP A 150 -3.18 -15.18 13.00
C ASP A 150 -3.49 -13.84 13.68
N ARG A 151 -3.60 -12.78 12.83
CA ARG A 151 -3.98 -11.42 13.21
C ARG A 151 -4.88 -10.81 12.12
N PRO A 152 -6.15 -10.53 12.43
CA PRO A 152 -7.10 -10.03 11.43
C PRO A 152 -6.70 -8.69 10.84
N GLU A 153 -6.04 -7.82 11.61
CA GLU A 153 -5.54 -6.52 11.14
C GLU A 153 -4.48 -6.68 10.04
N ILE A 154 -3.59 -7.67 10.17
CA ILE A 154 -2.56 -7.95 9.16
C ILE A 154 -3.19 -8.53 7.89
N ARG A 155 -4.08 -9.51 8.05
CA ARG A 155 -4.78 -10.14 6.91
C ARG A 155 -5.58 -9.12 6.11
N ALA A 156 -6.41 -8.33 6.80
CA ALA A 156 -7.23 -7.30 6.17
C ALA A 156 -6.38 -6.17 5.60
N GLY A 157 -5.36 -5.70 6.33
CA GLY A 157 -4.44 -4.66 5.87
C GLY A 157 -3.73 -5.06 4.57
N ALA A 158 -3.16 -6.26 4.50
CA ALA A 158 -2.49 -6.75 3.30
C ALA A 158 -3.46 -6.93 2.11
N ALA A 159 -4.66 -7.43 2.36
CA ALA A 159 -5.68 -7.59 1.31
C ALA A 159 -6.16 -6.25 0.75
N LEU A 160 -6.39 -5.26 1.61
CA LEU A 160 -6.77 -3.91 1.19
C LEU A 160 -5.64 -3.21 0.43
N PHE A 161 -4.38 -3.41 0.86
CA PHE A 161 -3.23 -2.87 0.14
C PHE A 161 -3.14 -3.47 -1.27
N TYR A 162 -3.22 -4.79 -1.39
CA TYR A 162 -3.26 -5.47 -2.69
C TYR A 162 -4.37 -4.94 -3.59
N ALA A 163 -5.59 -4.76 -3.06
CA ALA A 163 -6.72 -4.22 -3.79
C ALA A 163 -6.49 -2.75 -4.24
N SER A 164 -5.87 -1.94 -3.37
CA SER A 164 -5.47 -0.57 -3.72
C SER A 164 -4.51 -0.55 -4.90
N ASP A 165 -3.51 -1.43 -4.91
CA ASP A 165 -2.49 -1.47 -5.96
C ASP A 165 -3.06 -1.92 -7.31
N LEU A 166 -4.12 -2.73 -7.32
CA LEU A 166 -4.87 -3.02 -8.56
C LEU A 166 -5.48 -1.73 -9.15
N LEU A 167 -5.97 -0.84 -8.31
CA LEU A 167 -6.53 0.45 -8.75
C LEU A 167 -5.43 1.41 -9.22
N VAL A 168 -4.26 1.40 -8.57
CA VAL A 168 -3.07 2.12 -9.06
C VAL A 168 -2.64 1.60 -10.42
N ALA A 169 -2.56 0.29 -10.60
CA ALA A 169 -2.20 -0.33 -11.88
C ALA A 169 -3.25 -0.01 -12.96
N ARG A 170 -4.55 -0.05 -12.62
CA ARG A 170 -5.63 0.34 -13.53
C ARG A 170 -5.55 1.80 -13.92
N ASP A 171 -5.30 2.70 -12.98
CA ASP A 171 -5.14 4.14 -13.22
C ASP A 171 -3.94 4.41 -14.13
N ARG A 172 -2.85 3.69 -13.93
CA ARG A 172 -1.60 3.92 -14.65
C ARG A 172 -1.58 3.32 -16.05
N PHE A 173 -2.09 2.10 -16.23
CA PHE A 173 -1.89 1.30 -17.44
C PHE A 173 -3.14 1.06 -18.27
N VAL A 174 -4.33 1.21 -17.69
CA VAL A 174 -5.58 0.83 -18.37
C VAL A 174 -6.47 2.03 -18.65
N ARG A 175 -6.88 2.73 -17.62
CA ARG A 175 -7.79 3.88 -17.72
C ARG A 175 -7.56 4.85 -16.57
N PRO A 176 -6.79 5.92 -16.80
CA PRO A 176 -6.64 7.00 -15.83
C PRO A 176 -7.99 7.61 -15.47
N GLY A 177 -8.18 7.95 -14.20
CA GLY A 177 -9.41 8.61 -13.78
C GLY A 177 -9.57 8.79 -12.28
N LEU A 178 -10.35 9.79 -11.90
CA LEU A 178 -10.62 10.14 -10.51
C LEU A 178 -11.20 8.96 -9.71
N ALA A 179 -12.06 8.15 -10.34
CA ALA A 179 -12.69 7.00 -9.70
C ALA A 179 -11.66 6.00 -9.12
N ASN A 180 -10.52 5.77 -9.81
CA ASN A 180 -9.48 4.88 -9.30
C ASN A 180 -8.87 5.43 -8.02
N ARG A 181 -8.67 6.75 -7.94
CA ARG A 181 -8.07 7.42 -6.78
C ARG A 181 -9.06 7.52 -5.62
N VAL A 182 -10.33 7.83 -5.91
CA VAL A 182 -11.40 7.94 -4.89
C VAL A 182 -11.65 6.60 -4.19
N VAL A 183 -11.47 5.47 -4.87
CA VAL A 183 -11.59 4.14 -4.25
C VAL A 183 -10.24 3.63 -3.75
N GLY A 184 -9.19 3.77 -4.54
CA GLY A 184 -7.86 3.21 -4.22
C GLY A 184 -7.21 3.84 -3.00
N LEU A 185 -7.27 5.17 -2.85
CA LEU A 185 -6.64 5.82 -1.71
C LEU A 185 -7.30 5.47 -0.37
N PRO A 186 -8.64 5.45 -0.20
CA PRO A 186 -9.25 4.95 1.02
C PRO A 186 -8.84 3.51 1.37
N LEU A 187 -8.77 2.60 0.39
CA LEU A 187 -8.29 1.22 0.61
C LEU A 187 -6.84 1.22 1.11
N TYR A 188 -5.97 2.01 0.48
CA TYR A 188 -4.58 2.16 0.87
C TYR A 188 -4.42 2.68 2.30
N TYR A 189 -5.07 3.79 2.66
CA TYR A 189 -4.96 4.36 3.99
C TYR A 189 -5.60 3.48 5.07
N ALA A 190 -6.69 2.79 4.76
CA ALA A 190 -7.27 1.78 5.65
C ALA A 190 -6.30 0.61 5.88
N ALA A 191 -5.63 0.14 4.82
CA ALA A 191 -4.60 -0.88 4.91
C ALA A 191 -3.46 -0.45 5.83
N GLN A 192 -2.90 0.74 5.61
CA GLN A 192 -1.79 1.27 6.41
C GLN A 192 -2.17 1.47 7.88
N LEU A 193 -3.39 1.94 8.17
CA LEU A 193 -3.89 2.05 9.54
C LEU A 193 -4.03 0.68 10.21
N LEU A 194 -4.55 -0.32 9.51
CA LEU A 194 -4.66 -1.68 10.05
C LEU A 194 -3.27 -2.27 10.37
N LEU A 195 -2.30 -2.11 9.47
CA LEU A 195 -0.93 -2.53 9.70
C LEU A 195 -0.28 -1.75 10.85
N ALA A 196 -0.50 -0.43 10.94
CA ALA A 196 -0.02 0.39 12.04
C ALA A 196 -0.60 -0.04 13.41
N LEU A 197 -1.83 -0.58 13.42
CA LEU A 197 -2.45 -1.12 14.63
C LEU A 197 -1.88 -2.49 15.05
N ALA A 198 -1.18 -3.18 14.15
CA ALA A 198 -0.64 -4.52 14.35
C ALA A 198 0.87 -4.55 14.74
N VAL A 199 1.50 -3.41 15.04
CA VAL A 199 2.94 -3.31 15.38
C VAL A 199 3.33 -3.92 16.73
N ARG A 200 2.36 -4.38 17.49
CA ARG A 200 2.53 -4.96 18.82
C ARG A 200 2.24 -6.43 18.83
#